data_a16d73af08ebde39a3f865843044ecf9
#
_entry.id   a16d73af08ebde39a3f865843044ecf9
#
_cell.length_a   1.000
_cell.length_b   1.000
_cell.length_c   1.000
_cell.angle_alpha   90.00
_cell.angle_beta   90.00
_cell.angle_gamma   90.00
#
_symmetry.space_group_name_H-M   'P 1'
#
loop_
_entity.id
_entity.type
_entity.pdbx_description
1 polymer ?
#
loop_
_entity_poly.entity_id
_entity_poly.type
_entity_poly.pdbx_seq_one_letter_code
_entity_poly.pdbx_strand_id
1 'polypeptide(L)'
;MVARERYLLKFMEALKKSIKTILEDNKAESIVMVDVKNKSSVTDIMFIASGRSTRHVKAIADNLVTKLKKNKIKPLGVEGYTKSEWILLDYGDLLVDVM
;
A
#
# COMPACT_ATOMS: atom_id res chain seq x y z
N MET A 1 1.84 -21.17 18.26
CA MET A 1 1.74 -19.74 17.93
C MET A 1 1.07 -18.99 19.06
N VAL A 2 1.71 -17.93 19.55
CA VAL A 2 1.14 -17.10 20.59
C VAL A 2 0.02 -16.20 20.04
N ALA A 3 -0.89 -15.77 20.90
CA ALA A 3 -2.04 -14.95 20.51
C ALA A 3 -1.63 -13.67 19.76
N ARG A 4 -0.53 -13.04 20.16
CA ARG A 4 -0.01 -11.83 19.52
C ARG A 4 0.35 -12.08 18.06
N GLU A 5 0.97 -13.21 17.76
CA GLU A 5 1.35 -13.56 16.38
C GLU A 5 0.11 -13.78 15.51
N ARG A 6 -0.91 -14.44 16.04
CA ARG A 6 -2.17 -14.60 15.32
C ARG A 6 -2.82 -13.26 15.02
N TYR A 7 -2.79 -12.36 16.00
CA TYR A 7 -3.36 -11.03 15.85
C TYR A 7 -2.65 -10.27 14.73
N LEU A 8 -1.32 -10.29 14.72
CA LEU A 8 -0.53 -9.61 13.70
C LEU A 8 -0.78 -10.19 12.31
N LEU A 9 -0.92 -11.51 12.19
CA LEU A 9 -1.22 -12.16 10.92
C LEU A 9 -2.59 -11.74 10.40
N LYS A 10 -3.59 -11.70 11.27
CA LYS A 10 -4.93 -11.27 10.90
C LYS A 10 -4.95 -9.80 10.47
N PHE A 11 -4.21 -8.96 11.19
CA PHE A 11 -4.10 -7.55 10.86
C PHE A 11 -3.49 -7.38 9.47
N MET A 12 -2.41 -8.08 9.18
CA MET A 12 -1.72 -7.99 7.89
C MET A 12 -2.63 -8.49 6.76
N GLU A 13 -3.35 -9.58 6.96
CA GLU A 13 -4.29 -10.08 5.96
C GLU A 13 -5.41 -9.09 5.67
N ALA A 14 -5.95 -8.46 6.72
CA ALA A 14 -6.98 -7.44 6.57
C ALA A 14 -6.44 -6.22 5.83
N LEU A 15 -5.21 -5.80 6.14
CA LEU A 15 -4.57 -4.66 5.50
C LEU A 15 -4.34 -4.91 4.01
N LYS A 16 -3.83 -6.10 3.66
CA LYS A 16 -3.62 -6.47 2.25
C LYS A 16 -4.93 -6.42 1.47
N LYS A 17 -5.99 -6.95 2.04
CA LYS A 17 -7.31 -6.96 1.42
C LYS A 17 -7.85 -5.56 1.24
N SER A 18 -7.72 -4.71 2.26
CA SER A 18 -8.17 -3.32 2.20
C SER A 18 -7.43 -2.55 1.12
N ILE A 19 -6.11 -2.68 1.04
CA ILE A 19 -5.31 -1.99 0.05
C ILE A 19 -5.71 -2.40 -1.36
N LYS A 20 -5.86 -3.70 -1.59
CA LYS A 20 -6.29 -4.20 -2.90
C LYS A 20 -7.65 -3.61 -3.30
N THR A 21 -8.61 -3.62 -2.38
CA THR A 21 -9.93 -3.08 -2.63
C THR A 21 -9.88 -1.58 -2.94
N ILE A 22 -9.11 -0.82 -2.18
CA ILE A 22 -8.97 0.62 -2.40
C ILE A 22 -8.35 0.90 -3.77
N LEU A 23 -7.31 0.16 -4.14
CA LEU A 23 -6.67 0.31 -5.45
C LEU A 23 -7.66 0.01 -6.58
N GLU A 24 -8.43 -1.06 -6.44
CA GLU A 24 -9.45 -1.43 -7.43
C GLU A 24 -10.55 -0.38 -7.52
N ASP A 25 -11.03 0.13 -6.38
CA ASP A 25 -12.07 1.15 -6.35
C ASP A 25 -11.62 2.45 -7.00
N ASN A 26 -10.32 2.73 -6.98
CA ASN A 26 -9.75 3.93 -7.59
C ASN A 26 -9.27 3.68 -9.03
N LYS A 27 -9.68 2.56 -9.62
CA LYS A 27 -9.40 2.23 -11.01
C LYS A 27 -7.91 2.11 -11.33
N ALA A 28 -7.11 1.72 -10.35
CA ALA A 28 -5.71 1.44 -10.58
C ALA A 28 -5.58 0.28 -11.56
N GLU A 29 -4.59 0.36 -12.42
CA GLU A 29 -4.32 -0.66 -13.42
C GLU A 29 -3.15 -1.54 -12.99
N SER A 30 -3.10 -2.75 -13.49
CA SER A 30 -1.96 -3.67 -13.28
C SER A 30 -1.59 -3.87 -11.81
N ILE A 31 -2.59 -4.07 -10.95
CA ILE A 31 -2.36 -4.26 -9.53
C ILE A 31 -1.66 -5.59 -9.30
N VAL A 32 -0.46 -5.53 -8.72
CA VAL A 32 0.34 -6.70 -8.42
C VAL A 32 0.76 -6.67 -6.96
N MET A 33 0.61 -7.78 -6.27
CA MET A 33 1.12 -7.94 -4.91
C MET A 33 2.29 -8.92 -4.95
N VAL A 34 3.42 -8.51 -4.40
CA VAL A 34 4.62 -9.33 -4.35
C VAL A 34 5.03 -9.59 -2.92
N ASP A 35 5.22 -10.85 -2.58
CA ASP A 35 5.78 -11.23 -1.28
C ASP A 35 7.30 -11.19 -1.41
N VAL A 36 7.93 -10.26 -0.71
CA VAL A 36 9.39 -10.06 -0.76
C VAL A 36 10.05 -10.37 0.58
N LYS A 37 9.34 -11.06 1.46
CA LYS A 37 9.79 -11.35 2.82
C LYS A 37 11.18 -11.97 2.89
N ASN A 38 11.48 -12.89 1.99
CA ASN A 38 12.77 -13.58 1.98
C ASN A 38 13.83 -12.87 1.13
N LYS A 39 13.48 -11.75 0.48
CA LYS A 39 14.35 -11.04 -0.46
C LYS A 39 14.62 -9.60 -0.05
N SER A 40 13.90 -9.09 0.91
CA SER A 40 14.04 -7.71 1.37
C SER A 40 14.15 -7.66 2.89
N SER A 41 15.06 -6.82 3.39
CA SER A 41 15.17 -6.54 4.82
C SER A 41 14.32 -5.34 5.22
N VAL A 42 13.68 -4.67 4.26
CA VAL A 42 12.94 -3.42 4.47
C VAL A 42 11.44 -3.67 4.62
N THR A 43 10.90 -4.55 3.81
CA THR A 43 9.46 -4.81 3.81
C THR A 43 9.18 -6.28 3.49
N ASP A 44 8.01 -6.75 3.88
CA ASP A 44 7.57 -8.13 3.60
C ASP A 44 6.70 -8.21 2.36
N ILE A 45 5.86 -7.20 2.13
CA ILE A 45 4.88 -7.19 1.04
C ILE A 45 5.01 -5.90 0.24
N MET A 46 4.94 -5.99 -1.07
CA MET A 46 4.92 -4.83 -1.93
C MET A 46 3.72 -4.90 -2.87
N PHE A 47 2.93 -3.84 -2.90
CA PHE A 47 1.91 -3.63 -3.91
C PHE A 47 2.46 -2.70 -4.98
N ILE A 48 2.25 -3.06 -6.23
CA ILE A 48 2.63 -2.23 -7.37
C ILE A 48 1.37 -2.01 -8.19
N ALA A 49 1.02 -0.76 -8.44
CA ALA A 49 -0.16 -0.42 -9.20
C ALA A 49 0.14 0.74 -10.13
N SER A 50 -0.64 0.87 -11.20
CA SER A 50 -0.44 1.90 -12.19
C SER A 50 -1.63 2.85 -12.25
N GLY A 51 -1.35 4.14 -12.46
CA GLY A 51 -2.36 5.13 -12.79
C GLY A 51 -2.22 5.54 -14.25
N ARG A 52 -3.27 6.14 -14.80
CA ARG A 52 -3.31 6.57 -16.21
C ARG A 52 -2.55 7.86 -16.47
N SER A 53 -2.33 8.65 -15.43
CA SER A 53 -1.69 9.95 -15.50
C SER A 53 -1.12 10.30 -14.15
N THR A 54 -0.31 11.35 -14.07
CA THR A 54 0.19 11.84 -12.78
C THR A 54 -0.93 12.24 -11.85
N ARG A 55 -2.00 12.84 -12.39
CA ARG A 55 -3.19 13.19 -11.60
C ARG A 55 -3.84 11.94 -11.02
N HIS A 56 -3.96 10.88 -11.81
CA HIS A 56 -4.56 9.62 -11.35
C HIS A 56 -3.69 8.95 -10.31
N VAL A 57 -2.37 8.91 -10.52
CA VAL A 57 -1.42 8.38 -9.53
C VAL A 57 -1.59 9.10 -8.19
N LYS A 58 -1.66 10.43 -8.23
CA LYS A 58 -1.85 11.22 -7.02
C LYS A 58 -3.18 10.92 -6.35
N ALA A 59 -4.27 10.82 -7.12
CA ALA A 59 -5.59 10.52 -6.59
C ALA A 59 -5.64 9.15 -5.93
N ILE A 60 -5.01 8.14 -6.53
CA ILE A 60 -4.93 6.79 -5.96
C ILE A 60 -4.23 6.85 -4.59
N ALA A 61 -3.06 7.51 -4.55
CA ALA A 61 -2.29 7.62 -3.32
C ALA A 61 -3.06 8.39 -2.24
N ASP A 62 -3.66 9.53 -2.59
CA ASP A 62 -4.43 10.34 -1.65
C ASP A 62 -5.60 9.55 -1.05
N ASN A 63 -6.34 8.84 -1.90
CA ASN A 63 -7.49 8.07 -1.44
C ASN A 63 -7.07 6.89 -0.56
N LEU A 64 -5.95 6.26 -0.88
CA LEU A 64 -5.42 5.17 -0.07
C LEU A 64 -5.05 5.67 1.32
N VAL A 65 -4.28 6.76 1.39
CA VAL A 65 -3.87 7.36 2.66
C VAL A 65 -5.10 7.76 3.48
N THR A 66 -6.06 8.43 2.86
CA THR A 66 -7.26 8.90 3.52
C THR A 66 -8.10 7.75 4.11
N LYS A 67 -8.30 6.70 3.32
CA LYS A 67 -9.12 5.57 3.78
C LYS A 67 -8.44 4.77 4.87
N LEU A 68 -7.15 4.54 4.76
CA LEU A 68 -6.42 3.81 5.81
C LEU A 68 -6.34 4.64 7.09
N LYS A 69 -6.26 5.97 6.97
CA LYS A 69 -6.26 6.85 8.14
C LYS A 69 -7.53 6.73 8.97
N LYS A 70 -8.67 6.46 8.33
CA LYS A 70 -9.93 6.25 9.03
C LYS A 70 -9.85 5.05 9.97
N ASN A 71 -9.00 4.08 9.66
CA ASN A 71 -8.74 2.92 10.50
C ASN A 71 -7.50 3.11 11.36
N LYS A 72 -7.04 4.36 11.51
CA LYS A 72 -5.87 4.74 12.31
C LYS A 72 -4.56 4.16 11.78
N ILE A 73 -4.50 3.88 10.48
CA ILE A 73 -3.30 3.39 9.82
C ILE A 73 -2.72 4.54 9.00
N LYS A 74 -1.53 5.01 9.40
CA LYS A 74 -0.84 6.12 8.74
C LYS A 74 0.45 5.63 8.12
N PRO A 75 0.84 6.17 6.95
CA PRO A 75 2.12 5.80 6.39
C PRO A 75 3.26 6.34 7.26
N LEU A 76 4.34 5.58 7.32
CA LEU A 76 5.59 6.01 7.98
C LEU A 76 6.33 7.02 7.13
N GLY A 77 6.12 6.98 5.82
CA GLY A 77 6.74 7.91 4.89
C GLY A 77 6.03 7.88 3.55
N VAL A 78 6.15 8.98 2.82
CA VAL A 78 5.61 9.12 1.46
C VAL A 78 6.71 9.73 0.60
N GLU A 79 7.03 9.09 -0.52
CA GLU A 79 8.03 9.60 -1.45
C GLU A 79 7.43 9.79 -2.83
N GLY A 80 7.96 10.76 -3.57
CA GLY A 80 7.56 11.03 -4.94
C GLY A 80 6.28 11.82 -5.12
N TYR A 81 5.65 12.26 -4.02
CA TYR A 81 4.34 12.89 -4.07
C TYR A 81 4.31 14.19 -4.90
N THR A 82 5.35 15.00 -4.79
CA THR A 82 5.37 16.31 -5.44
C THR A 82 5.24 16.22 -6.96
N LYS A 83 5.97 15.32 -7.58
CA LYS A 83 5.91 15.13 -9.04
C LYS A 83 4.81 14.19 -9.47
N SER A 84 4.42 13.28 -8.59
CA SER A 84 3.37 12.29 -8.84
C SER A 84 3.59 11.39 -10.06
N GLU A 85 4.84 11.29 -10.54
CA GLU A 85 5.19 10.34 -11.60
C GLU A 85 5.17 8.92 -11.04
N TRP A 86 5.59 8.79 -9.79
CA TRP A 86 5.46 7.60 -8.97
C TRP A 86 5.35 8.05 -7.53
N ILE A 87 4.60 7.33 -6.74
CA ILE A 87 4.42 7.62 -5.32
C ILE A 87 4.62 6.34 -4.54
N LEU A 88 5.54 6.37 -3.57
CA LEU A 88 5.78 5.25 -2.69
C LEU A 88 5.20 5.56 -1.31
N LEU A 89 4.31 4.69 -0.84
CA LEU A 89 3.71 4.78 0.48
C LEU A 89 4.31 3.68 1.35
N ASP A 90 4.97 4.08 2.42
CA ASP A 90 5.65 3.16 3.33
C ASP A 90 4.78 2.91 4.56
N TYR A 91 4.28 1.68 4.70
CA TYR A 91 3.50 1.25 5.87
C TYR A 91 4.29 0.27 6.74
N GLY A 92 5.61 0.28 6.65
CA GLY A 92 6.48 -0.61 7.43
C GLY A 92 6.68 -1.94 6.73
N ASP A 93 5.97 -2.97 7.19
CA ASP A 93 6.09 -4.29 6.60
C ASP A 93 5.41 -4.40 5.23
N LEU A 94 4.80 -3.33 4.78
CA LEU A 94 4.10 -3.28 3.51
C LEU A 94 4.37 -1.95 2.82
N LEU A 95 4.74 -2.01 1.54
CA LEU A 95 4.93 -0.82 0.70
C LEU A 95 3.88 -0.82 -0.41
N VAL A 96 3.45 0.37 -0.80
CA VAL A 96 2.58 0.54 -1.97
C VAL A 96 3.26 1.51 -2.93
N ASP A 97 3.54 1.03 -4.13
CA ASP A 97 4.18 1.82 -5.19
C ASP A 97 3.14 2.05 -6.30
N VAL A 98 2.81 3.31 -6.52
CA VAL A 98 1.85 3.71 -7.56
C VAL A 98 2.61 4.49 -8.62
N MET A 99 2.54 4.04 -9.87
CA MET A 99 3.29 4.68 -10.95
C MET A 99 2.50 4.85 -12.24
#